data_b8d48e790f2994145e4a417f01b47e5c
#
_entry.id   b8d48e790f2994145e4a417f01b47e5c
#
_cell.length_a   1.000
_cell.length_b   1.000
_cell.length_c   1.000
_cell.angle_alpha   90.00
_cell.angle_beta   90.00
_cell.angle_gamma   90.00
#
_symmetry.space_group_name_H-M   'P 1'
#
loop_
_entity.id
_entity.type
_entity.pdbx_description
1 polymer ?
#
loop_
_entity_poly.entity_id
_entity_poly.type
_entity_poly.pdbx_seq_one_letter_code
_entity_poly.pdbx_strand_id
1 'polypeptide(L)'
;ETTMSTTMDVQSEENVRIAVPSKMCIDTLKALPNQPVTFTISPDKNAIELKSEFGRYKLIGQNADDFPKIPESNAENSFNIPSGVLSSSIAQTIFSSGNDELRLSLTGVYVQLYKDNAVFVATDANRLVKVERTDVTPGVETSFILPKKALNLLKSNLPQDDSTTQVDFNESNAFFSFGDVSLVCRLIDERYPDYRAVIPEENPNKLTINRTDFLNSVKRISIFGNKTTNQINIKITGSELTIHAEDIDLSNEAVERLGCDYSGEDMEIGFNSRLLIEMLQNLSTPNIIIELSSPSRAGIILPSENVDNENLLMLLMPMMIAGNA
;
A
#
# COMPACT_ATOMS: atom_id res chain seq x y z
N GLU A 1 -4.21 -5.13 -17.07
CA GLU A 1 -4.10 -6.50 -16.54
C GLU A 1 -2.72 -6.71 -15.92
N THR A 2 -2.60 -7.69 -15.04
CA THR A 2 -1.34 -7.99 -14.33
C THR A 2 -1.02 -9.46 -14.49
N THR A 3 0.22 -9.76 -14.87
CA THR A 3 0.74 -11.13 -15.02
C THR A 3 2.00 -11.28 -14.20
N MET A 4 2.14 -12.39 -13.50
CA MET A 4 3.36 -12.77 -12.79
C MET A 4 3.81 -14.13 -13.30
N SER A 5 5.09 -14.28 -13.56
CA SER A 5 5.74 -15.55 -13.94
C SER A 5 6.91 -15.83 -13.03
N THR A 6 7.16 -17.12 -12.81
CA THR A 6 8.34 -17.58 -12.07
C THR A 6 8.90 -18.81 -12.74
N THR A 7 10.20 -19.02 -12.59
CA THR A 7 10.89 -20.19 -13.09
C THR A 7 11.30 -21.08 -11.93
N MET A 8 11.19 -22.39 -12.09
CA MET A 8 11.66 -23.36 -11.10
C MET A 8 12.32 -24.56 -11.81
N ASP A 9 13.28 -25.17 -11.21
CA ASP A 9 13.91 -26.38 -11.70
C ASP A 9 12.96 -27.57 -11.58
N VAL A 10 12.78 -28.29 -12.69
CA VAL A 10 11.98 -29.50 -12.75
C VAL A 10 12.70 -30.58 -13.54
N GLN A 11 12.36 -31.84 -13.30
CA GLN A 11 12.78 -32.97 -14.15
C GLN A 11 11.67 -33.23 -15.15
N SER A 12 11.94 -33.02 -16.43
CA SER A 12 10.99 -33.27 -17.51
C SER A 12 11.69 -33.80 -18.75
N GLU A 13 11.07 -34.76 -19.43
CA GLU A 13 11.54 -35.34 -20.70
C GLU A 13 10.98 -34.56 -21.91
N GLU A 14 9.89 -33.84 -21.72
CA GLU A 14 9.17 -33.13 -22.82
C GLU A 14 8.79 -31.70 -22.38
N ASN A 15 8.70 -30.81 -23.37
CA ASN A 15 8.17 -29.46 -23.20
C ASN A 15 6.67 -29.44 -23.45
N VAL A 16 5.90 -29.09 -22.44
CA VAL A 16 4.43 -29.04 -22.51
C VAL A 16 3.93 -27.70 -22.03
N ARG A 17 2.88 -27.17 -22.69
CA ARG A 17 2.18 -25.96 -22.27
C ARG A 17 0.71 -26.30 -22.02
N ILE A 18 0.18 -25.83 -20.90
CA ILE A 18 -1.24 -26.01 -20.54
C ILE A 18 -1.68 -24.90 -19.58
N ALA A 19 -2.90 -24.39 -19.74
CA ALA A 19 -3.52 -23.49 -18.79
C ALA A 19 -4.24 -24.30 -17.70
N VAL A 20 -3.89 -24.04 -16.44
CA VAL A 20 -4.32 -24.83 -15.27
C VAL A 20 -5.40 -24.08 -14.48
N PRO A 21 -6.50 -24.74 -14.02
CA PRO A 21 -7.43 -24.12 -13.08
C PRO A 21 -6.71 -23.80 -11.77
N SER A 22 -6.31 -22.54 -11.60
CA SER A 22 -5.38 -22.12 -10.55
C SER A 22 -5.87 -22.48 -9.15
N LYS A 23 -7.14 -22.23 -8.83
CA LYS A 23 -7.69 -22.46 -7.50
C LYS A 23 -7.57 -23.92 -7.08
N MET A 24 -8.06 -24.85 -7.90
CA MET A 24 -8.00 -26.27 -7.58
C MET A 24 -6.58 -26.79 -7.48
N CYS A 25 -5.68 -26.36 -8.38
CA CYS A 25 -4.28 -26.75 -8.36
C CYS A 25 -3.59 -26.25 -7.07
N ILE A 26 -3.76 -24.97 -6.74
CA ILE A 26 -3.16 -24.35 -5.55
C ILE A 26 -3.71 -24.99 -4.27
N ASP A 27 -5.03 -25.16 -4.16
CA ASP A 27 -5.66 -25.74 -2.97
C ASP A 27 -5.20 -27.20 -2.76
N THR A 28 -5.05 -27.98 -3.85
CA THR A 28 -4.52 -29.34 -3.79
C THR A 28 -3.07 -29.34 -3.32
N LEU A 29 -2.19 -28.51 -3.93
CA LEU A 29 -0.79 -28.46 -3.56
C LEU A 29 -0.57 -27.97 -2.14
N LYS A 30 -1.35 -26.99 -1.66
CA LYS A 30 -1.28 -26.50 -0.27
C LYS A 30 -1.74 -27.54 0.76
N ALA A 31 -2.63 -28.44 0.39
CA ALA A 31 -3.10 -29.51 1.27
C ALA A 31 -2.14 -30.71 1.35
N LEU A 32 -1.19 -30.82 0.43
CA LEU A 32 -0.17 -31.86 0.45
C LEU A 32 0.98 -31.48 1.42
N PRO A 33 1.54 -32.46 2.16
CA PRO A 33 2.77 -32.24 2.88
C PRO A 33 3.94 -32.05 1.91
N ASN A 34 5.09 -31.59 2.42
CA ASN A 34 6.28 -31.41 1.59
C ASN A 34 6.79 -32.77 1.07
N GLN A 35 6.62 -33.01 -0.21
CA GLN A 35 6.95 -34.25 -0.90
C GLN A 35 7.14 -34.02 -2.40
N PRO A 36 7.82 -34.93 -3.12
CA PRO A 36 7.84 -34.89 -4.57
C PRO A 36 6.42 -35.04 -5.15
N VAL A 37 6.12 -34.21 -6.16
CA VAL A 37 4.84 -34.28 -6.91
C VAL A 37 5.16 -34.44 -8.39
N THR A 38 4.53 -35.40 -9.03
CA THR A 38 4.66 -35.64 -10.47
C THR A 38 3.45 -35.11 -11.19
N PHE A 39 3.67 -34.28 -12.20
CA PHE A 39 2.65 -33.80 -13.12
C PHE A 39 2.72 -34.59 -14.42
N THR A 40 1.64 -35.26 -14.77
CA THR A 40 1.48 -35.88 -16.10
C THR A 40 0.46 -35.08 -16.89
N ILE A 41 0.86 -34.54 -18.01
CA ILE A 41 0.04 -33.65 -18.83
C ILE A 41 -0.26 -34.36 -20.16
N SER A 42 -1.54 -34.40 -20.55
CA SER A 42 -2.01 -34.90 -21.84
C SER A 42 -2.62 -33.74 -22.60
N PRO A 43 -1.86 -33.08 -23.51
CA PRO A 43 -2.30 -31.89 -24.23
C PRO A 43 -3.56 -32.12 -25.06
N ASP A 44 -3.66 -33.25 -25.75
CA ASP A 44 -4.80 -33.59 -26.61
C ASP A 44 -6.15 -33.63 -25.87
N LYS A 45 -6.12 -33.89 -24.56
CA LYS A 45 -7.31 -33.99 -23.70
C LYS A 45 -7.41 -32.85 -22.72
N ASN A 46 -6.46 -31.91 -22.74
CA ASN A 46 -6.28 -30.88 -21.70
C ASN A 46 -6.31 -31.46 -20.27
N ALA A 47 -5.85 -32.70 -20.09
CA ALA A 47 -5.89 -33.38 -18.81
C ALA A 47 -4.54 -33.23 -18.09
N ILE A 48 -4.64 -32.94 -16.79
CA ILE A 48 -3.51 -32.83 -15.88
C ILE A 48 -3.73 -33.85 -14.78
N GLU A 49 -2.75 -34.67 -14.52
CA GLU A 49 -2.75 -35.60 -13.39
C GLU A 49 -1.59 -35.25 -12.44
N LEU A 50 -1.92 -34.91 -11.20
CA LEU A 50 -0.96 -34.79 -10.12
C LEU A 50 -0.89 -36.12 -9.38
N LYS A 51 0.30 -36.67 -9.21
CA LYS A 51 0.58 -37.87 -8.44
C LYS A 51 1.48 -37.50 -7.25
N SER A 52 1.07 -37.92 -6.08
CA SER A 52 1.78 -37.79 -4.80
C SER A 52 1.90 -39.16 -4.15
N GLU A 53 2.59 -39.25 -3.00
CA GLU A 53 2.64 -40.48 -2.20
C GLU A 53 1.26 -40.93 -1.74
N PHE A 54 0.33 -39.98 -1.50
CA PHE A 54 -1.00 -40.25 -0.92
C PHE A 54 -2.07 -40.49 -1.96
N GLY A 55 -1.84 -40.11 -3.22
CA GLY A 55 -2.90 -40.24 -4.19
C GLY A 55 -2.66 -39.62 -5.54
N ARG A 56 -3.73 -39.62 -6.31
CA ARG A 56 -3.78 -39.12 -7.66
C ARG A 56 -4.95 -38.16 -7.82
N TYR A 57 -4.67 -36.97 -8.37
CA TYR A 57 -5.63 -35.90 -8.55
C TYR A 57 -5.72 -35.55 -10.03
N LYS A 58 -6.90 -35.58 -10.61
CA LYS A 58 -7.14 -35.22 -12.01
C LYS A 58 -7.76 -33.85 -12.10
N LEU A 59 -7.18 -32.99 -12.94
CA LEU A 59 -7.68 -31.68 -13.30
C LEU A 59 -7.89 -31.62 -14.81
N ILE A 60 -8.85 -30.83 -15.24
CA ILE A 60 -9.02 -30.49 -16.66
C ILE A 60 -8.52 -29.06 -16.83
N GLY A 61 -7.52 -28.89 -17.65
CA GLY A 61 -6.97 -27.60 -18.05
C GLY A 61 -7.67 -27.02 -19.29
N GLN A 62 -7.07 -26.00 -19.84
CA GLN A 62 -7.47 -25.37 -21.09
C GLN A 62 -6.25 -25.28 -22.04
N ASN A 63 -6.51 -25.02 -23.31
CA ASN A 63 -5.43 -24.81 -24.25
C ASN A 63 -4.58 -23.60 -23.81
N ALA A 64 -3.26 -23.79 -23.80
CA ALA A 64 -2.33 -22.72 -23.46
C ALA A 64 -2.36 -21.55 -24.45
N ASP A 65 -2.80 -21.76 -25.68
CA ASP A 65 -2.90 -20.71 -26.68
C ASP A 65 -4.06 -19.73 -26.40
N ASP A 66 -5.03 -20.13 -25.57
CA ASP A 66 -6.11 -19.26 -25.07
C ASP A 66 -5.66 -18.37 -23.91
N PHE A 67 -4.46 -18.61 -23.36
CA PHE A 67 -3.91 -17.77 -22.29
C PHE A 67 -3.52 -16.39 -22.85
N PRO A 68 -3.86 -15.30 -22.14
CA PRO A 68 -3.52 -13.96 -22.60
C PRO A 68 -2.01 -13.82 -22.88
N LYS A 69 -1.67 -13.22 -24.00
CA LYS A 69 -0.27 -12.96 -24.34
C LYS A 69 0.32 -11.99 -23.32
N ILE A 70 1.45 -12.38 -22.76
CA ILE A 70 2.24 -11.52 -21.88
C ILE A 70 2.94 -10.49 -22.78
N PRO A 71 2.81 -9.19 -22.51
CA PRO A 71 3.56 -8.18 -23.25
C PRO A 71 5.06 -8.44 -23.14
N GLU A 72 5.76 -8.36 -24.25
CA GLU A 72 7.22 -8.36 -24.24
C GLU A 72 7.75 -7.03 -23.73
N SER A 73 8.88 -7.06 -23.04
CA SER A 73 9.53 -5.83 -22.55
C SER A 73 10.12 -5.07 -23.73
N ASN A 74 9.34 -4.16 -24.30
CA ASN A 74 9.81 -3.11 -25.20
C ASN A 74 10.05 -1.84 -24.35
N ALA A 75 10.86 -1.97 -23.31
CA ALA A 75 11.09 -0.90 -22.36
C ALA A 75 11.91 0.22 -23.00
N GLU A 76 11.39 1.43 -22.87
CA GLU A 76 12.10 2.66 -23.28
C GLU A 76 13.01 3.14 -22.16
N ASN A 77 12.68 2.81 -20.93
CA ASN A 77 13.37 3.22 -19.73
C ASN A 77 13.54 2.04 -18.77
N SER A 78 14.65 2.06 -18.04
CA SER A 78 15.00 1.04 -17.05
C SER A 78 15.76 1.66 -15.89
N PHE A 79 15.49 1.18 -14.67
CA PHE A 79 16.30 1.50 -13.49
C PHE A 79 16.29 0.33 -12.50
N ASN A 80 17.23 0.38 -11.57
CA ASN A 80 17.36 -0.59 -10.50
C ASN A 80 16.96 0.03 -9.17
N ILE A 81 16.27 -0.75 -8.33
CA ILE A 81 15.89 -0.37 -6.97
C ILE A 81 16.12 -1.56 -6.04
N PRO A 82 16.67 -1.36 -4.81
CA PRO A 82 16.71 -2.44 -3.84
C PRO A 82 15.30 -2.96 -3.53
N SER A 83 15.15 -4.28 -3.52
CA SER A 83 13.83 -4.93 -3.36
C SER A 83 13.15 -4.55 -2.05
N GLY A 84 13.91 -4.45 -0.95
CA GLY A 84 13.40 -3.99 0.35
C GLY A 84 12.91 -2.54 0.31
N VAL A 85 13.61 -1.64 -0.42
CA VAL A 85 13.22 -0.24 -0.59
C VAL A 85 11.92 -0.14 -1.38
N LEU A 86 11.78 -0.88 -2.49
CA LEU A 86 10.54 -0.92 -3.26
C LEU A 86 9.38 -1.48 -2.44
N SER A 87 9.61 -2.59 -1.73
CA SER A 87 8.61 -3.23 -0.88
C SER A 87 8.12 -2.32 0.25
N SER A 88 9.04 -1.62 0.95
CA SER A 88 8.68 -0.66 2.01
C SER A 88 7.91 0.52 1.46
N SER A 89 8.35 1.11 0.34
CA SER A 89 7.66 2.24 -0.31
C SER A 89 6.23 1.89 -0.74
N ILE A 90 6.04 0.67 -1.27
CA ILE A 90 4.71 0.14 -1.59
C ILE A 90 3.87 -0.04 -0.31
N ALA A 91 4.44 -0.66 0.72
CA ALA A 91 3.72 -0.94 1.96
C ALA A 91 3.25 0.34 2.66
N GLN A 92 4.10 1.38 2.66
CA GLN A 92 3.83 2.66 3.28
C GLN A 92 2.81 3.53 2.52
N THR A 93 2.56 3.25 1.24
CA THR A 93 1.68 4.08 0.41
C THR A 93 0.37 3.42 0.03
N ILE A 94 0.38 2.12 -0.32
CA ILE A 94 -0.74 1.41 -0.92
C ILE A 94 -2.04 1.46 -0.11
N PHE A 95 -1.96 1.51 1.23
CA PHE A 95 -3.13 1.55 2.10
C PHE A 95 -3.93 2.85 1.97
N SER A 96 -3.28 3.92 1.51
CA SER A 96 -3.91 5.23 1.26
C SER A 96 -4.54 5.34 -0.13
N SER A 97 -4.35 4.37 -1.03
CA SER A 97 -4.99 4.41 -2.34
C SER A 97 -6.49 4.16 -2.25
N GLY A 98 -7.26 4.86 -3.06
CA GLY A 98 -8.71 4.72 -3.16
C GLY A 98 -9.18 3.38 -3.74
N ASN A 99 -10.49 3.16 -3.69
CA ASN A 99 -11.16 2.01 -4.32
C ASN A 99 -12.31 2.47 -5.24
N ASP A 100 -12.43 3.77 -5.50
CA ASP A 100 -13.49 4.35 -6.32
C ASP A 100 -13.12 4.24 -7.81
N GLU A 101 -13.81 3.38 -8.52
CA GLU A 101 -13.59 3.15 -9.96
C GLU A 101 -13.95 4.37 -10.84
N LEU A 102 -14.68 5.36 -10.30
CA LEU A 102 -14.93 6.64 -10.99
C LEU A 102 -13.72 7.58 -10.93
N ARG A 103 -12.76 7.31 -10.06
CA ARG A 103 -11.51 8.07 -9.90
C ARG A 103 -10.31 7.13 -10.02
N LEU A 104 -10.15 6.54 -11.20
CA LEU A 104 -9.13 5.51 -11.48
C LEU A 104 -7.72 5.97 -11.09
N SER A 105 -7.37 7.24 -11.32
CA SER A 105 -6.05 7.77 -10.92
C SER A 105 -5.73 7.57 -9.45
N LEU A 106 -6.73 7.56 -8.56
CA LEU A 106 -6.54 7.39 -7.12
C LEU A 106 -6.53 5.91 -6.67
N THR A 107 -6.83 4.96 -7.56
CA THR A 107 -6.88 3.52 -7.22
C THR A 107 -5.52 2.83 -7.25
N GLY A 108 -4.45 3.58 -7.49
CA GLY A 108 -3.08 3.10 -7.54
C GLY A 108 -2.12 3.94 -6.70
N VAL A 109 -0.84 3.67 -6.86
CA VAL A 109 0.24 4.48 -6.32
C VAL A 109 0.89 5.23 -7.47
N TYR A 110 0.95 6.55 -7.35
CA TYR A 110 1.65 7.42 -8.26
C TYR A 110 3.14 7.41 -7.97
N VAL A 111 3.92 7.02 -8.94
CA VAL A 111 5.37 6.98 -8.87
C VAL A 111 5.93 8.11 -9.72
N GLN A 112 6.70 8.98 -9.10
CA GLN A 112 7.45 10.03 -9.79
C GLN A 112 8.94 9.69 -9.71
N LEU A 113 9.56 9.59 -10.84
CA LEU A 113 10.99 9.35 -10.97
C LEU A 113 11.67 10.67 -11.33
N TYR A 114 12.73 10.97 -10.61
CA TYR A 114 13.64 12.07 -10.88
C TYR A 114 15.05 11.50 -11.12
N LYS A 115 15.99 12.33 -11.54
CA LYS A 115 17.36 11.86 -11.77
C LYS A 115 17.97 11.19 -10.54
N ASP A 116 17.76 11.80 -9.37
CA ASP A 116 18.46 11.47 -8.12
C ASP A 116 17.54 10.97 -7.00
N ASN A 117 16.23 10.86 -7.23
CA ASN A 117 15.28 10.36 -6.25
C ASN A 117 14.03 9.75 -6.90
N ALA A 118 13.26 9.02 -6.11
CA ALA A 118 11.95 8.53 -6.48
C ALA A 118 10.92 8.90 -5.41
N VAL A 119 9.71 9.27 -5.83
CA VAL A 119 8.61 9.65 -4.94
C VAL A 119 7.40 8.75 -5.22
N PHE A 120 6.86 8.18 -4.15
CA PHE A 120 5.67 7.35 -4.18
C PHE A 120 4.54 8.08 -3.46
N VAL A 121 3.39 8.21 -4.10
CA VAL A 121 2.24 8.93 -3.53
C VAL A 121 0.97 8.12 -3.70
N ALA A 122 0.16 8.06 -2.65
CA ALA A 122 -1.18 7.52 -2.73
C ALA A 122 -2.16 8.40 -1.93
N THR A 123 -3.38 8.53 -2.43
CA THR A 123 -4.46 9.26 -1.78
C THR A 123 -5.83 8.67 -2.14
N ASP A 124 -6.78 8.77 -1.21
CA ASP A 124 -8.20 8.48 -1.41
C ASP A 124 -9.07 9.76 -1.34
N ALA A 125 -8.44 10.95 -1.38
CA ALA A 125 -8.98 12.29 -1.21
C ALA A 125 -9.26 12.70 0.26
N ASN A 126 -9.27 11.77 1.22
CA ASN A 126 -9.43 12.09 2.65
C ASN A 126 -8.09 12.02 3.40
N ARG A 127 -7.16 11.31 2.84
CA ARG A 127 -5.77 11.19 3.33
C ARG A 127 -4.81 11.09 2.16
N LEU A 128 -3.54 11.37 2.42
CA LEU A 128 -2.46 11.22 1.45
C LEU A 128 -1.22 10.70 2.16
N VAL A 129 -0.49 9.84 1.50
CA VAL A 129 0.86 9.43 1.94
C VAL A 129 1.84 9.70 0.82
N LYS A 130 2.93 10.36 1.15
CA LYS A 130 4.08 10.60 0.27
C LYS A 130 5.32 9.96 0.91
N VAL A 131 6.00 9.13 0.15
CA VAL A 131 7.32 8.57 0.49
C VAL A 131 8.30 9.02 -0.57
N GLU A 132 9.36 9.68 -0.18
CA GLU A 132 10.47 10.08 -1.05
C GLU A 132 11.71 9.29 -0.67
N ARG A 133 12.36 8.69 -1.67
CA ARG A 133 13.58 7.88 -1.53
C ARG A 133 14.72 8.55 -2.27
N THR A 134 15.72 8.97 -1.50
CA THR A 134 16.94 9.64 -2.05
C THR A 134 18.06 8.66 -2.36
N ASP A 135 17.90 7.38 -2.00
CA ASP A 135 18.81 6.28 -2.33
C ASP A 135 18.42 5.53 -3.62
N VAL A 136 17.39 6.02 -4.32
CA VAL A 136 16.96 5.51 -5.63
C VAL A 136 17.33 6.55 -6.68
N THR A 137 18.16 6.17 -7.63
CA THR A 137 18.66 7.06 -8.70
C THR A 137 18.23 6.55 -10.08
N PRO A 138 16.98 6.83 -10.49
CA PRO A 138 16.44 6.32 -11.76
C PRO A 138 17.15 6.86 -13.00
N GLY A 139 17.74 8.06 -12.91
CA GLY A 139 18.43 8.71 -14.03
C GLY A 139 17.49 9.29 -15.10
N VAL A 140 16.18 9.20 -14.91
CA VAL A 140 15.13 9.69 -15.82
C VAL A 140 14.13 10.56 -15.08
N GLU A 141 13.46 11.45 -15.79
CA GLU A 141 12.38 12.26 -15.24
C GLU A 141 11.07 11.86 -15.89
N THR A 142 10.24 11.12 -15.14
CA THR A 142 8.95 10.65 -15.63
C THR A 142 8.03 10.28 -14.46
N SER A 143 6.77 9.95 -14.77
CA SER A 143 5.83 9.50 -13.75
C SER A 143 4.79 8.58 -14.33
N PHE A 144 4.28 7.67 -13.51
CA PHE A 144 3.24 6.72 -13.88
C PHE A 144 2.44 6.26 -12.64
N ILE A 145 1.29 5.64 -12.87
CA ILE A 145 0.44 5.13 -11.79
C ILE A 145 0.41 3.61 -11.85
N LEU A 146 0.90 2.98 -10.78
CA LEU A 146 0.88 1.53 -10.62
C LEU A 146 -0.44 1.06 -10.02
N PRO A 147 -1.14 0.10 -10.64
CA PRO A 147 -2.41 -0.38 -10.14
C PRO A 147 -2.25 -1.19 -8.85
N LYS A 148 -3.20 -1.05 -7.93
CA LYS A 148 -3.22 -1.68 -6.61
C LYS A 148 -3.03 -3.21 -6.66
N LYS A 149 -3.58 -3.87 -7.69
CA LYS A 149 -3.43 -5.33 -7.87
C LYS A 149 -1.97 -5.74 -8.07
N ALA A 150 -1.24 -5.03 -8.93
CA ALA A 150 0.18 -5.30 -9.17
C ALA A 150 1.02 -5.01 -7.91
N LEU A 151 0.73 -3.89 -7.23
CA LEU A 151 1.42 -3.51 -5.99
C LEU A 151 1.24 -4.53 -4.87
N ASN A 152 0.05 -5.11 -4.71
CA ASN A 152 -0.18 -6.18 -3.74
C ASN A 152 0.62 -7.45 -4.07
N LEU A 153 0.74 -7.80 -5.35
CA LEU A 153 1.57 -8.93 -5.78
C LEU A 153 3.06 -8.64 -5.54
N LEU A 154 3.53 -7.44 -5.87
CA LEU A 154 4.90 -7.03 -5.57
C LEU A 154 5.19 -7.09 -4.07
N LYS A 155 4.35 -6.45 -3.24
CA LYS A 155 4.49 -6.45 -1.78
C LYS A 155 4.59 -7.87 -1.19
N SER A 156 3.87 -8.83 -1.76
CA SER A 156 3.82 -10.21 -1.25
C SER A 156 4.98 -11.07 -1.71
N ASN A 157 5.70 -10.69 -2.78
CA ASN A 157 6.71 -11.53 -3.42
C ASN A 157 8.10 -10.89 -3.48
N LEU A 158 8.21 -9.57 -3.30
CA LEU A 158 9.52 -8.90 -3.25
C LEU A 158 10.33 -9.39 -2.05
N PRO A 159 11.61 -9.68 -2.23
CA PRO A 159 12.54 -9.89 -1.13
C PRO A 159 12.58 -8.66 -0.20
N GLN A 160 12.81 -8.92 1.09
CA GLN A 160 12.92 -7.85 2.10
C GLN A 160 14.38 -7.50 2.41
N ASP A 161 15.25 -7.67 1.43
CA ASP A 161 16.68 -7.45 1.51
C ASP A 161 17.15 -6.45 0.45
N ASP A 162 18.46 -6.26 0.36
CA ASP A 162 19.12 -5.36 -0.59
C ASP A 162 19.28 -5.97 -1.99
N SER A 163 18.66 -7.12 -2.28
CA SER A 163 18.65 -7.67 -3.63
C SER A 163 18.02 -6.68 -4.61
N THR A 164 18.50 -6.69 -5.84
CA THR A 164 18.07 -5.72 -6.83
C THR A 164 16.80 -6.16 -7.53
N THR A 165 15.82 -5.26 -7.60
CA THR A 165 14.69 -5.34 -8.53
C THR A 165 14.98 -4.43 -9.73
N GLN A 166 14.99 -5.00 -10.92
CA GLN A 166 15.00 -4.22 -12.16
C GLN A 166 13.57 -3.80 -12.49
N VAL A 167 13.40 -2.52 -12.79
CA VAL A 167 12.11 -1.94 -13.19
C VAL A 167 12.27 -1.37 -14.59
N ASP A 168 11.61 -2.00 -15.54
CA ASP A 168 11.54 -1.55 -16.92
C ASP A 168 10.13 -1.01 -17.18
N PHE A 169 10.00 0.04 -17.97
CA PHE A 169 8.68 0.61 -18.26
C PHE A 169 8.63 1.34 -19.60
N ASN A 170 7.42 1.45 -20.12
CA ASN A 170 7.04 2.27 -21.26
C ASN A 170 5.75 3.04 -20.93
N GLU A 171 5.15 3.71 -21.89
CA GLU A 171 3.92 4.50 -21.68
C GLU A 171 2.73 3.68 -21.12
N SER A 172 2.68 2.38 -21.37
CA SER A 172 1.49 1.55 -21.05
C SER A 172 1.73 0.49 -20.00
N ASN A 173 2.97 0.04 -19.80
CA ASN A 173 3.28 -1.11 -18.95
C ASN A 173 4.52 -0.86 -18.10
N ALA A 174 4.53 -1.49 -16.93
CA ALA A 174 5.72 -1.65 -16.11
C ALA A 174 6.05 -3.14 -15.91
N PHE A 175 7.33 -3.45 -15.92
CA PHE A 175 7.91 -4.79 -15.81
C PHE A 175 8.85 -4.79 -14.61
N PHE A 176 8.71 -5.76 -13.75
CA PHE A 176 9.53 -5.95 -12.55
C PHE A 176 10.21 -7.29 -12.61
N SER A 177 11.53 -7.33 -12.46
CA SER A 177 12.32 -8.56 -12.45
C SER A 177 13.14 -8.64 -11.17
N PHE A 178 12.94 -9.70 -10.39
CA PHE A 178 13.65 -9.96 -9.14
C PHE A 178 13.77 -11.47 -8.90
N GLY A 179 15.00 -11.95 -8.67
CA GLY A 179 15.28 -13.38 -8.63
C GLY A 179 14.76 -14.11 -9.87
N ASP A 180 14.00 -15.18 -9.65
CA ASP A 180 13.36 -15.97 -10.73
C ASP A 180 11.94 -15.51 -11.04
N VAL A 181 11.53 -14.34 -10.54
CA VAL A 181 10.18 -13.79 -10.69
C VAL A 181 10.20 -12.60 -11.65
N SER A 182 9.24 -12.60 -12.57
CA SER A 182 8.92 -11.44 -13.41
C SER A 182 7.45 -11.09 -13.25
N LEU A 183 7.17 -9.80 -13.08
CA LEU A 183 5.82 -9.27 -13.01
C LEU A 183 5.65 -8.17 -14.05
N VAL A 184 4.58 -8.25 -14.79
CA VAL A 184 4.18 -7.24 -15.77
C VAL A 184 2.80 -6.70 -15.37
N CYS A 185 2.64 -5.39 -15.41
CA CYS A 185 1.33 -4.76 -15.23
C CYS A 185 1.11 -3.63 -16.22
N ARG A 186 -0.16 -3.46 -16.61
CA ARG A 186 -0.60 -2.28 -17.34
C ARG A 186 -0.72 -1.12 -16.37
N LEU A 187 -0.17 0.02 -16.74
CA LEU A 187 -0.27 1.27 -15.99
C LEU A 187 -1.69 1.84 -16.06
N ILE A 188 -2.08 2.62 -15.07
CA ILE A 188 -3.33 3.38 -15.11
C ILE A 188 -3.08 4.61 -15.97
N ASP A 189 -3.75 4.67 -17.12
CA ASP A 189 -3.64 5.77 -18.10
C ASP A 189 -4.59 6.91 -17.72
N GLU A 190 -4.22 7.61 -16.65
CA GLU A 190 -4.97 8.75 -16.11
C GLU A 190 -4.02 9.80 -15.55
N ARG A 191 -4.44 11.06 -15.58
CA ARG A 191 -3.67 12.13 -14.94
C ARG A 191 -3.84 12.09 -13.42
N TYR A 192 -2.74 11.92 -12.68
CA TYR A 192 -2.76 12.06 -11.23
C TYR A 192 -3.02 13.53 -10.83
N PRO A 193 -3.87 13.80 -9.81
CA PRO A 193 -4.12 15.17 -9.35
C PRO A 193 -2.85 15.80 -8.78
N ASP A 194 -2.82 17.13 -8.80
CA ASP A 194 -1.72 17.86 -8.16
C ASP A 194 -1.83 17.76 -6.64
N TYR A 195 -1.23 16.71 -6.11
CA TYR A 195 -1.25 16.40 -4.67
C TYR A 195 -0.46 17.41 -3.83
N ARG A 196 0.47 18.13 -4.44
CA ARG A 196 1.29 19.12 -3.72
C ARG A 196 0.46 20.31 -3.26
N ALA A 197 -0.56 20.67 -4.01
CA ALA A 197 -1.47 21.77 -3.69
C ALA A 197 -2.27 21.59 -2.38
N VAL A 198 -2.43 20.35 -1.91
CA VAL A 198 -3.16 20.05 -0.67
C VAL A 198 -2.26 19.91 0.56
N ILE A 199 -0.95 19.85 0.38
CA ILE A 199 0.01 19.77 1.49
C ILE A 199 0.23 21.18 2.05
N PRO A 200 -0.13 21.45 3.31
CA PRO A 200 0.10 22.77 3.91
C PRO A 200 1.60 23.06 4.04
N GLU A 201 2.01 24.26 3.64
CA GLU A 201 3.41 24.70 3.76
C GLU A 201 3.76 25.15 5.17
N GLU A 202 2.77 25.73 5.90
CA GLU A 202 2.95 26.27 7.26
C GLU A 202 2.01 25.59 8.25
N ASN A 203 2.60 24.89 9.21
CA ASN A 203 1.91 24.22 10.30
C ASN A 203 2.63 24.57 11.63
N PRO A 204 2.31 25.71 12.25
CA PRO A 204 3.03 26.21 13.41
C PRO A 204 2.80 25.38 14.69
N ASN A 205 1.66 24.68 14.79
CA ASN A 205 1.30 23.93 15.99
C ASN A 205 1.84 22.50 15.86
N LYS A 206 2.79 22.13 16.73
CA LYS A 206 3.47 20.84 16.68
C LYS A 206 3.20 20.03 17.95
N LEU A 207 2.68 18.83 17.75
CA LEU A 207 2.38 17.85 18.79
C LEU A 207 3.31 16.65 18.64
N THR A 208 4.08 16.33 19.68
CA THR A 208 4.84 15.07 19.76
C THR A 208 4.18 14.15 20.78
N ILE A 209 3.89 12.91 20.37
CA ILE A 209 3.18 11.94 21.21
C ILE A 209 3.68 10.53 20.98
N ASN A 210 3.61 9.66 22.00
CA ASN A 210 3.87 8.24 21.84
C ASN A 210 2.84 7.61 20.89
N ARG A 211 3.34 7.03 19.80
CA ARG A 211 2.50 6.44 18.73
C ARG A 211 1.60 5.33 19.25
N THR A 212 2.14 4.42 20.06
CA THR A 212 1.41 3.23 20.53
C THR A 212 0.30 3.61 21.51
N ASP A 213 0.57 4.52 22.43
CA ASP A 213 -0.43 4.99 23.39
C ASP A 213 -1.55 5.74 22.68
N PHE A 214 -1.19 6.61 21.73
CA PHE A 214 -2.16 7.35 20.92
C PHE A 214 -3.01 6.41 20.05
N LEU A 215 -2.40 5.46 19.33
CA LEU A 215 -3.10 4.46 18.54
C LEU A 215 -4.10 3.64 19.38
N ASN A 216 -3.67 3.19 20.55
CA ASN A 216 -4.51 2.38 21.43
C ASN A 216 -5.69 3.19 22.00
N SER A 217 -5.46 4.46 22.36
CA SER A 217 -6.52 5.36 22.80
C SER A 217 -7.53 5.63 21.69
N VAL A 218 -7.06 5.98 20.48
CA VAL A 218 -7.94 6.18 19.31
C VAL A 218 -8.77 4.92 19.02
N LYS A 219 -8.18 3.73 19.11
CA LYS A 219 -8.90 2.45 18.93
C LYS A 219 -10.02 2.27 19.97
N ARG A 220 -9.76 2.52 21.25
CA ARG A 220 -10.78 2.39 22.31
C ARG A 220 -11.90 3.42 22.15
N ILE A 221 -11.54 4.68 21.95
CA ILE A 221 -12.49 5.77 21.78
C ILE A 221 -13.37 5.56 20.55
N SER A 222 -12.80 5.08 19.43
CA SER A 222 -13.56 4.83 18.18
C SER A 222 -14.70 3.81 18.32
N ILE A 223 -14.69 2.98 19.37
CA ILE A 223 -15.77 2.02 19.66
C ILE A 223 -17.09 2.75 19.95
N PHE A 224 -16.99 3.91 20.62
CA PHE A 224 -18.11 4.72 21.09
C PHE A 224 -18.58 5.78 20.08
N GLY A 225 -17.82 6.00 19.01
CA GLY A 225 -18.18 6.96 17.98
C GLY A 225 -19.24 6.43 17.01
N ASN A 226 -19.93 7.36 16.35
CA ASN A 226 -20.91 7.06 15.32
C ASN A 226 -20.30 6.24 14.18
N LYS A 227 -20.93 5.12 13.82
CA LYS A 227 -20.38 4.14 12.86
C LYS A 227 -20.42 4.59 11.39
N THR A 228 -21.20 5.62 11.10
CA THR A 228 -21.29 6.19 9.75
C THR A 228 -20.17 7.18 9.50
N THR A 229 -19.95 8.11 10.44
CA THR A 229 -18.94 9.16 10.29
C THR A 229 -17.57 8.69 10.74
N ASN A 230 -17.51 7.80 11.75
CA ASN A 230 -16.29 7.39 12.44
C ASN A 230 -15.50 8.58 13.00
N GLN A 231 -16.19 9.65 13.34
CA GLN A 231 -15.56 10.90 13.82
C GLN A 231 -15.07 10.74 15.26
N ILE A 232 -13.89 11.27 15.52
CA ILE A 232 -13.36 11.57 16.84
C ILE A 232 -12.93 13.03 16.85
N ASN A 233 -13.03 13.65 18.01
CA ASN A 233 -12.55 15.01 18.26
C ASN A 233 -11.31 14.95 19.13
N ILE A 234 -10.27 15.67 18.74
CA ILE A 234 -9.00 15.77 19.45
C ILE A 234 -8.86 17.22 19.91
N LYS A 235 -8.85 17.42 21.24
CA LYS A 235 -8.59 18.70 21.85
C LYS A 235 -7.20 18.71 22.47
N ILE A 236 -6.41 19.71 22.14
CA ILE A 236 -5.05 19.88 22.63
C ILE A 236 -5.00 21.17 23.45
N THR A 237 -4.58 21.04 24.69
CA THR A 237 -4.49 22.19 25.62
C THR A 237 -3.23 22.03 26.46
N GLY A 238 -2.25 22.90 26.26
CA GLY A 238 -0.95 22.79 26.89
C GLY A 238 -0.28 21.42 26.62
N SER A 239 0.04 20.64 27.65
CA SER A 239 0.68 19.33 27.55
C SER A 239 -0.31 18.15 27.63
N GLU A 240 -1.59 18.39 27.45
CA GLU A 240 -2.66 17.38 27.50
C GLU A 240 -3.39 17.31 26.15
N LEU A 241 -3.56 16.09 25.66
CA LEU A 241 -4.40 15.76 24.52
C LEU A 241 -5.62 14.98 25.02
N THR A 242 -6.81 15.49 24.76
CA THR A 242 -8.08 14.81 25.07
C THR A 242 -8.67 14.28 23.76
N ILE A 243 -9.03 13.00 23.73
CA ILE A 243 -9.74 12.37 22.62
C ILE A 243 -11.18 12.10 23.05
N HIS A 244 -12.13 12.54 22.25
CA HIS A 244 -13.56 12.38 22.52
C HIS A 244 -14.24 11.76 21.29
N ALA A 245 -15.19 10.86 21.54
CA ALA A 245 -16.13 10.37 20.52
C ALA A 245 -17.51 10.24 21.15
N GLU A 246 -18.53 10.48 20.34
CA GLU A 246 -19.93 10.33 20.74
C GLU A 246 -20.76 9.72 19.61
N ASP A 247 -21.81 9.02 19.99
CA ASP A 247 -22.90 8.62 19.13
C ASP A 247 -24.21 9.08 19.78
N ILE A 248 -24.72 10.21 19.29
CA ILE A 248 -25.92 10.85 19.85
C ILE A 248 -27.14 9.94 19.74
N ASP A 249 -27.24 9.18 18.64
CA ASP A 249 -28.40 8.30 18.37
C ASP A 249 -28.48 7.16 19.38
N LEU A 250 -27.32 6.66 19.84
CA LEU A 250 -27.20 5.57 20.80
C LEU A 250 -26.89 6.07 22.22
N SER A 251 -26.72 7.38 22.43
CA SER A 251 -26.29 7.98 23.71
C SER A 251 -25.00 7.38 24.24
N ASN A 252 -24.08 7.03 23.35
CA ASN A 252 -22.75 6.55 23.71
C ASN A 252 -21.76 7.71 23.70
N GLU A 253 -20.84 7.70 24.66
CA GLU A 253 -19.77 8.69 24.75
C GLU A 253 -18.53 8.05 25.38
N ALA A 254 -17.35 8.48 24.92
CA ALA A 254 -16.07 8.13 25.53
C ALA A 254 -15.09 9.29 25.46
N VAL A 255 -14.32 9.46 26.51
CA VAL A 255 -13.27 10.46 26.64
C VAL A 255 -12.03 9.83 27.24
N GLU A 256 -10.87 10.07 26.62
CA GLU A 256 -9.57 9.69 27.20
C GLU A 256 -8.59 10.87 27.12
N ARG A 257 -7.63 10.89 28.04
CA ARG A 257 -6.58 11.90 28.09
C ARG A 257 -5.22 11.27 28.01
N LEU A 258 -4.34 11.91 27.27
CA LEU A 258 -2.95 11.51 27.09
C LEU A 258 -2.03 12.71 27.33
N GLY A 259 -0.87 12.45 27.91
CA GLY A 259 0.21 13.43 27.97
C GLY A 259 0.87 13.56 26.58
N CYS A 260 1.23 14.76 26.22
CA CYS A 260 1.93 15.08 24.99
C CYS A 260 2.91 16.22 25.17
N ASP A 261 3.84 16.38 24.23
CA ASP A 261 4.66 17.58 24.11
C ASP A 261 4.08 18.42 22.97
N TYR A 262 3.54 19.59 23.33
CA TYR A 262 2.84 20.45 22.37
C TYR A 262 3.39 21.86 22.40
N SER A 263 3.67 22.38 21.22
CA SER A 263 4.07 23.76 20.99
C SER A 263 3.11 24.38 19.97
N GLY A 264 2.23 25.23 20.44
CA GLY A 264 1.21 25.88 19.60
C GLY A 264 0.06 26.45 20.39
N GLU A 265 -0.98 26.90 19.70
CA GLU A 265 -2.22 27.41 20.28
C GLU A 265 -3.17 26.27 20.62
N ASP A 266 -3.94 26.41 21.70
CA ASP A 266 -4.99 25.47 22.08
C ASP A 266 -5.94 25.24 20.87
N MET A 267 -6.23 23.98 20.56
CA MET A 267 -6.98 23.64 19.37
C MET A 267 -7.88 22.43 19.58
N GLU A 268 -9.02 22.42 18.88
CA GLU A 268 -9.85 21.24 18.76
C GLU A 268 -10.06 20.92 17.28
N ILE A 269 -9.81 19.67 16.88
CA ILE A 269 -9.88 19.20 15.50
C ILE A 269 -10.55 17.83 15.42
N GLY A 270 -11.44 17.65 14.45
CA GLY A 270 -12.10 16.38 14.18
C GLY A 270 -11.35 15.55 13.14
N PHE A 271 -11.27 14.23 13.33
CA PHE A 271 -10.71 13.30 12.35
C PHE A 271 -11.55 12.03 12.20
N ASN A 272 -11.43 11.37 11.07
CA ASN A 272 -11.92 10.01 10.89
C ASN A 272 -10.99 9.03 11.60
N SER A 273 -11.49 8.36 12.63
CA SER A 273 -10.72 7.44 13.47
C SER A 273 -10.18 6.24 12.72
N ARG A 274 -10.91 5.71 11.73
CA ARG A 274 -10.44 4.56 10.93
C ARG A 274 -9.21 4.93 10.09
N LEU A 275 -9.26 6.09 9.43
CA LEU A 275 -8.14 6.57 8.63
C LEU A 275 -6.93 6.87 9.52
N LEU A 276 -7.15 7.52 10.65
CA LEU A 276 -6.08 7.81 11.62
C LEU A 276 -5.45 6.52 12.16
N ILE A 277 -6.25 5.52 12.54
CA ILE A 277 -5.76 4.21 13.01
C ILE A 277 -4.87 3.55 11.95
N GLU A 278 -5.32 3.51 10.69
CA GLU A 278 -4.52 2.91 9.61
C GLU A 278 -3.20 3.64 9.38
N MET A 279 -3.19 4.97 9.45
CA MET A 279 -1.97 5.76 9.32
C MET A 279 -1.00 5.46 10.47
N LEU A 280 -1.48 5.47 11.72
CA LEU A 280 -0.67 5.17 12.90
C LEU A 280 -0.12 3.74 12.92
N GLN A 281 -0.83 2.79 12.33
CA GLN A 281 -0.38 1.39 12.17
C GLN A 281 0.74 1.23 11.13
N ASN A 282 0.81 2.13 10.15
CA ASN A 282 1.84 2.11 9.10
C ASN A 282 3.06 3.00 9.43
N LEU A 283 3.15 3.52 10.64
CA LEU A 283 4.33 4.15 11.20
C LEU A 283 5.06 3.19 12.13
N SER A 284 6.38 3.21 12.14
CA SER A 284 7.22 2.31 12.94
C SER A 284 7.91 2.99 14.12
N THR A 285 8.03 4.33 14.10
CA THR A 285 8.73 5.07 15.15
C THR A 285 7.98 5.04 16.50
N PRO A 286 8.71 5.06 17.64
CA PRO A 286 8.09 5.09 18.96
C PRO A 286 7.20 6.32 19.19
N ASN A 287 7.65 7.48 18.73
CA ASN A 287 6.92 8.74 18.77
C ASN A 287 6.60 9.21 17.36
N ILE A 288 5.59 10.06 17.26
CA ILE A 288 5.19 10.75 16.04
C ILE A 288 5.08 12.24 16.29
N ILE A 289 5.21 13.02 15.23
CA ILE A 289 4.95 14.45 15.22
C ILE A 289 3.67 14.69 14.42
N ILE A 290 2.73 15.42 14.98
CA ILE A 290 1.54 15.90 14.28
C ILE A 290 1.67 17.41 14.15
N GLU A 291 1.65 17.90 12.93
CA GLU A 291 1.73 19.32 12.62
C GLU A 291 0.36 19.82 12.17
N LEU A 292 -0.12 20.89 12.79
CA LEU A 292 -1.44 21.46 12.57
C LEU A 292 -1.35 22.96 12.33
N SER A 293 -2.30 23.51 11.56
CA SER A 293 -2.41 24.97 11.37
C SER A 293 -3.75 25.50 11.86
N SER A 294 -4.86 24.87 11.51
CA SER A 294 -6.20 25.24 11.97
C SER A 294 -7.13 24.03 11.97
N PRO A 295 -8.29 24.10 12.66
CA PRO A 295 -9.27 22.99 12.70
C PRO A 295 -9.83 22.55 11.35
N SER A 296 -9.76 23.41 10.33
CA SER A 296 -10.31 23.16 8.99
C SER A 296 -9.25 22.78 7.94
N ARG A 297 -7.96 22.77 8.31
CA ARG A 297 -6.88 22.38 7.41
C ARG A 297 -6.32 21.01 7.75
N ALA A 298 -5.79 20.34 6.75
CA ALA A 298 -5.21 19.02 6.91
C ALA A 298 -4.10 18.99 7.97
N GLY A 299 -4.11 17.94 8.80
CA GLY A 299 -3.01 17.63 9.71
C GLY A 299 -1.94 16.82 8.98
N ILE A 300 -0.67 17.12 9.25
CA ILE A 300 0.49 16.36 8.79
C ILE A 300 0.95 15.45 9.93
N ILE A 301 1.17 14.17 9.62
CA ILE A 301 1.69 13.19 10.57
C ILE A 301 3.04 12.70 10.05
N LEU A 302 4.06 12.85 10.86
CA LEU A 302 5.45 12.52 10.54
C LEU A 302 6.01 11.52 11.55
N PRO A 303 6.95 10.66 11.16
CA PRO A 303 7.77 9.94 12.12
C PRO A 303 8.62 10.94 12.94
N SER A 304 8.85 10.66 14.22
CA SER A 304 9.72 11.51 15.06
C SER A 304 11.21 11.38 14.72
N GLU A 305 11.57 10.30 14.07
CA GLU A 305 12.92 10.00 13.62
C GLU A 305 12.86 9.63 12.14
N ASN A 306 13.68 10.27 11.34
CA ASN A 306 13.78 9.92 9.93
C ASN A 306 14.54 8.61 9.75
N VAL A 307 14.05 7.74 8.90
CA VAL A 307 14.82 6.63 8.36
C VAL A 307 15.78 7.20 7.32
N ASP A 308 17.02 6.68 7.29
CA ASP A 308 18.01 7.15 6.32
C ASP A 308 17.47 7.06 4.89
N ASN A 309 17.67 8.12 4.13
CA ASN A 309 17.25 8.23 2.75
C ASN A 309 15.73 8.15 2.49
N GLU A 310 14.90 8.26 3.55
CA GLU A 310 13.45 8.22 3.45
C GLU A 310 12.81 9.47 4.05
N ASN A 311 11.98 10.17 3.26
CA ASN A 311 11.14 11.25 3.73
C ASN A 311 9.68 10.83 3.64
N LEU A 312 9.11 10.40 4.76
CA LEU A 312 7.71 10.01 4.87
C LEU A 312 6.86 11.16 5.37
N LEU A 313 5.79 11.47 4.64
CA LEU A 313 4.77 12.44 5.02
C LEU A 313 3.40 11.80 4.86
N MET A 314 2.59 11.87 5.90
CA MET A 314 1.19 11.48 5.88
C MET A 314 0.31 12.70 6.15
N LEU A 315 -0.74 12.87 5.36
CA LEU A 315 -1.71 13.96 5.49
C LEU A 315 -3.09 13.39 5.75
N LEU A 316 -3.81 13.94 6.73
CA LEU A 316 -5.17 13.57 7.07
C LEU A 316 -6.09 14.79 7.02
N MET A 317 -7.15 14.71 6.22
CA MET A 317 -8.16 15.76 6.13
C MET A 317 -9.00 15.79 7.41
N PRO A 318 -9.27 16.98 7.98
CA PRO A 318 -10.12 17.11 9.14
C PRO A 318 -11.59 16.90 8.79
N MET A 319 -12.37 16.58 9.80
CA MET A 319 -13.83 16.57 9.77
C MET A 319 -14.38 17.78 10.54
N MET A 320 -15.44 18.36 10.04
CA MET A 320 -16.10 19.48 10.71
C MET A 320 -16.73 19.04 12.02
N ILE A 321 -16.45 19.78 13.09
CA ILE A 321 -17.06 19.56 14.41
C ILE A 321 -18.36 20.33 14.46
N ALA A 322 -19.46 19.67 14.84
CA ALA A 322 -20.75 20.32 15.00
C ALA A 322 -20.66 21.37 16.14
N GLY A 323 -20.87 22.62 15.84
CA GLY A 323 -20.84 23.74 16.80
C GLY A 323 -19.70 24.76 16.59
N ASN A 324 -18.77 24.54 15.69
CA ASN A 324 -17.66 25.44 15.32
C ASN A 324 -17.83 26.04 13.91
N ALA A 325 -19.06 26.25 13.45
CA ALA A 325 -19.38 26.87 12.16
C ALA A 325 -19.73 28.35 12.32
#